data_7cb8f698c61b066559a25c727aa1be21
#
_entry.id   7cb8f698c61b066559a25c727aa1be21
#
_cell.length_a   1.000
_cell.length_b   1.000
_cell.length_c   1.000
_cell.angle_alpha   90.00
_cell.angle_beta   90.00
_cell.angle_gamma   90.00
#
_symmetry.space_group_name_H-M   'P 1'
#
loop_
_entity.id
_entity.type
_entity.pdbx_description
1 polymer ?
#
loop_
_entity_poly.entity_id
_entity_poly.type
_entity_poly.pdbx_seq_one_letter_code
_entity_poly.pdbx_strand_id
1 'polypeptide(L)'
;MGFSLEKSLGENIDQKAVLTAADKMVELGLVAAGYEYLNIGDAWCLPSRDDNGKLVEDTTKFPFGLKYLSAALHAKGIKLAITTSVGALTPNGYPGSLDREYIDADTFAQLGVDYISHVACDIPATAGFFTPLRRMNMALRATGRRIFYALTFDHSKIMDRMYYTGYEWDGADLSEYTNGYAIEKWLRSTGVNSFCTKSPDEAFDAHLDDNIIGYTGTQCWLSLGDVTVDCECACALAKKVSACAIKCSPIIINADPAALTEKQVEVLTNKGMIRILKDEESRAPAVLKSDNGTVYTKLLTDREYGVFVINDTDNEASVPFYTFDFGMVYSSELKCDMYDVFTNEKHPVFTDAARIKLPAKGSKLFIMKLV
;
A
#
# COMPACT_ATOMS: atom_id res chain seq x y z
N MET A 1 2.41 -6.89 4.09
CA MET A 1 2.16 -7.18 2.67
C MET A 1 0.99 -8.15 2.59
N GLY A 2 0.30 -8.20 1.45
CA GLY A 2 -0.85 -9.11 1.27
C GLY A 2 -1.31 -9.23 -0.17
N PHE A 3 -2.41 -9.96 -0.32
CA PHE A 3 -3.13 -10.13 -1.58
C PHE A 3 -4.55 -9.60 -1.45
N SER A 4 -5.13 -9.14 -2.55
CA SER A 4 -6.54 -8.80 -2.68
C SER A 4 -7.16 -9.63 -3.79
N LEU A 5 -8.25 -10.32 -3.48
CA LEU A 5 -9.03 -11.10 -4.44
C LEU A 5 -10.16 -10.28 -5.06
N GLU A 6 -10.29 -9.02 -4.66
CA GLU A 6 -11.43 -8.17 -5.02
C GLU A 6 -11.58 -7.99 -6.54
N LYS A 7 -10.50 -7.68 -7.27
CA LYS A 7 -10.56 -7.53 -8.73
C LYS A 7 -10.61 -8.86 -9.47
N SER A 8 -10.02 -9.91 -8.91
CA SER A 8 -9.98 -11.22 -9.58
C SER A 8 -11.26 -12.02 -9.44
N LEU A 9 -11.94 -11.92 -8.30
CA LEU A 9 -13.15 -12.69 -8.00
C LEU A 9 -14.39 -11.81 -7.90
N GLY A 10 -14.26 -10.56 -7.44
CA GLY A 10 -15.38 -9.64 -7.27
C GLY A 10 -16.54 -10.27 -6.49
N GLU A 11 -17.74 -10.21 -7.04
CA GLU A 11 -18.95 -10.80 -6.46
C GLU A 11 -18.95 -12.33 -6.42
N ASN A 12 -18.07 -12.98 -7.18
CA ASN A 12 -17.95 -14.45 -7.20
C ASN A 12 -17.05 -14.98 -6.06
N ILE A 13 -16.65 -14.13 -5.13
CA ILE A 13 -15.90 -14.55 -3.96
C ILE A 13 -16.71 -15.54 -3.12
N ASP A 14 -16.09 -16.65 -2.75
CA ASP A 14 -16.67 -17.63 -1.85
C ASP A 14 -15.60 -18.24 -0.92
N GLN A 15 -16.07 -18.98 0.09
CA GLN A 15 -15.18 -19.59 1.08
C GLN A 15 -14.17 -20.54 0.46
N LYS A 16 -14.55 -21.30 -0.57
CA LYS A 16 -13.66 -22.27 -1.24
C LYS A 16 -12.56 -21.55 -2.00
N ALA A 17 -12.92 -20.51 -2.76
CA ALA A 17 -11.95 -19.71 -3.52
C ALA A 17 -10.93 -19.06 -2.59
N VAL A 18 -11.38 -18.47 -1.46
CA VAL A 18 -10.48 -17.87 -0.47
C VAL A 18 -9.53 -18.88 0.14
N LEU A 19 -10.02 -20.05 0.54
CA LEU A 19 -9.17 -21.11 1.09
C LEU A 19 -8.17 -21.66 0.05
N THR A 20 -8.59 -21.78 -1.21
CA THR A 20 -7.70 -22.19 -2.30
C THR A 20 -6.59 -21.16 -2.53
N ALA A 21 -6.93 -19.86 -2.56
CA ALA A 21 -5.94 -18.80 -2.68
C ALA A 21 -4.95 -18.81 -1.50
N ALA A 22 -5.46 -19.01 -0.28
CA ALA A 22 -4.62 -19.13 0.92
C ALA A 22 -3.65 -20.32 0.86
N ASP A 23 -4.11 -21.48 0.37
CA ASP A 23 -3.25 -22.64 0.17
C ASP A 23 -2.15 -22.36 -0.85
N LYS A 24 -2.47 -21.66 -1.93
CA LYS A 24 -1.49 -21.23 -2.93
C LYS A 24 -0.48 -20.23 -2.37
N MET A 25 -0.89 -19.28 -1.53
CA MET A 25 0.05 -18.38 -0.87
C MET A 25 1.09 -19.13 -0.03
N VAL A 26 0.67 -20.20 0.67
CA VAL A 26 1.59 -21.04 1.44
C VAL A 26 2.49 -21.86 0.52
N GLU A 27 1.92 -22.55 -0.48
CA GLU A 27 2.64 -23.39 -1.45
C GLU A 27 3.73 -22.61 -2.19
N LEU A 28 3.44 -21.38 -2.61
CA LEU A 28 4.36 -20.50 -3.34
C LEU A 28 5.38 -19.79 -2.44
N GLY A 29 5.38 -20.04 -1.13
CA GLY A 29 6.29 -19.41 -0.19
C GLY A 29 6.00 -17.92 0.09
N LEU A 30 4.88 -17.39 -0.37
CA LEU A 30 4.51 -15.98 -0.22
C LEU A 30 4.30 -15.62 1.26
N VAL A 31 3.66 -16.51 2.03
CA VAL A 31 3.46 -16.31 3.47
C VAL A 31 4.81 -16.23 4.20
N ALA A 32 5.74 -17.13 3.87
CA ALA A 32 7.10 -17.12 4.43
C ALA A 32 7.89 -15.86 4.04
N ALA A 33 7.61 -15.29 2.86
CA ALA A 33 8.15 -14.01 2.41
C ALA A 33 7.52 -12.80 3.14
N GLY A 34 6.38 -13.01 3.83
CA GLY A 34 5.71 -12.01 4.66
C GLY A 34 4.48 -11.37 4.03
N TYR A 35 3.87 -12.00 3.03
CA TYR A 35 2.54 -11.65 2.55
C TYR A 35 1.51 -12.31 3.48
N GLU A 36 1.11 -11.58 4.50
CA GLU A 36 0.31 -12.11 5.62
C GLU A 36 -1.18 -11.78 5.52
N TYR A 37 -1.60 -10.88 4.65
CA TYR A 37 -2.99 -10.45 4.55
C TYR A 37 -3.63 -10.98 3.28
N LEU A 38 -4.89 -11.39 3.37
CA LEU A 38 -5.74 -11.78 2.24
C LEU A 38 -7.05 -11.01 2.32
N ASN A 39 -7.22 -10.04 1.40
CA ASN A 39 -8.41 -9.22 1.29
C ASN A 39 -9.45 -9.91 0.40
N ILE A 40 -10.64 -10.09 0.94
CA ILE A 40 -11.79 -10.73 0.28
C ILE A 40 -12.78 -9.71 -0.32
N GLY A 41 -12.45 -8.40 -0.27
CA GLY A 41 -13.31 -7.35 -0.79
C GLY A 41 -14.51 -7.04 0.12
N ASP A 42 -15.58 -6.52 -0.48
CA ASP A 42 -16.83 -6.10 0.20
C ASP A 42 -17.99 -7.07 0.00
N ALA A 43 -17.90 -8.00 -0.96
CA ALA A 43 -18.98 -8.94 -1.32
C ALA A 43 -19.15 -10.13 -0.37
N TRP A 44 -18.63 -10.04 0.86
CA TRP A 44 -18.77 -11.04 1.91
C TRP A 44 -20.09 -10.95 2.67
N CYS A 45 -20.76 -9.81 2.62
CA CYS A 45 -22.01 -9.56 3.33
C CYS A 45 -23.18 -9.43 2.36
N LEU A 46 -24.38 -9.50 2.93
CA LEU A 46 -25.63 -9.23 2.19
C LEU A 46 -25.75 -7.73 1.86
N PRO A 47 -26.49 -7.36 0.80
CA PRO A 47 -26.68 -5.97 0.39
C PRO A 47 -27.56 -5.15 1.36
N SER A 48 -28.06 -5.78 2.43
CA SER A 48 -28.85 -5.12 3.48
C SER A 48 -28.39 -5.53 4.87
N ARG A 49 -28.54 -4.62 5.82
CA ARG A 49 -28.30 -4.88 7.24
C ARG A 49 -29.53 -5.60 7.87
N ASP A 50 -29.31 -6.23 9.02
CA ASP A 50 -30.40 -6.78 9.83
C ASP A 50 -31.22 -5.67 10.52
N ASP A 51 -32.30 -6.07 11.22
CA ASP A 51 -33.18 -5.16 11.96
C ASP A 51 -32.48 -4.40 13.11
N ASN A 52 -31.31 -4.88 13.55
CA ASN A 52 -30.46 -4.23 14.54
C ASN A 52 -29.37 -3.32 13.91
N GLY A 53 -29.37 -3.21 12.59
CA GLY A 53 -28.41 -2.42 11.83
C GLY A 53 -27.04 -3.07 11.67
N LYS A 54 -26.88 -4.36 11.94
CA LYS A 54 -25.63 -5.10 11.75
C LYS A 54 -25.45 -5.56 10.31
N LEU A 55 -24.21 -5.64 9.89
CA LEU A 55 -23.83 -6.33 8.66
C LEU A 55 -24.09 -7.83 8.80
N VAL A 56 -24.64 -8.44 7.76
CA VAL A 56 -25.01 -9.87 7.74
C VAL A 56 -24.11 -10.59 6.76
N GLU A 57 -23.44 -11.65 7.22
CA GLU A 57 -22.61 -12.51 6.36
C GLU A 57 -23.46 -13.19 5.27
N ASP A 58 -22.95 -13.27 4.05
CA ASP A 58 -23.60 -14.07 3.01
C ASP A 58 -23.28 -15.55 3.21
N THR A 59 -24.20 -16.27 3.87
CA THR A 59 -24.03 -17.70 4.17
C THR A 59 -24.10 -18.59 2.94
N THR A 60 -24.53 -18.09 1.77
CA THR A 60 -24.47 -18.82 0.51
C THR A 60 -23.05 -18.88 -0.03
N LYS A 61 -22.28 -17.80 0.17
CA LYS A 61 -20.87 -17.70 -0.18
C LYS A 61 -19.95 -18.26 0.90
N PHE A 62 -20.30 -18.02 2.17
CA PHE A 62 -19.51 -18.40 3.35
C PHE A 62 -20.32 -19.31 4.29
N PRO A 63 -20.58 -20.57 3.92
CA PRO A 63 -21.50 -21.44 4.65
C PRO A 63 -21.08 -21.77 6.08
N PHE A 64 -19.78 -21.69 6.41
CA PHE A 64 -19.27 -21.86 7.78
C PHE A 64 -19.00 -20.53 8.50
N GLY A 65 -19.33 -19.41 7.87
CA GLY A 65 -19.13 -18.05 8.36
C GLY A 65 -17.70 -17.56 8.31
N LEU A 66 -17.53 -16.23 8.36
CA LEU A 66 -16.22 -15.58 8.30
C LEU A 66 -15.37 -15.84 9.54
N LYS A 67 -15.98 -16.10 10.69
CA LYS A 67 -15.23 -16.48 11.90
C LYS A 67 -14.47 -17.80 11.71
N TYR A 68 -15.10 -18.79 11.07
CA TYR A 68 -14.43 -20.03 10.68
C TYR A 68 -13.32 -19.77 9.65
N LEU A 69 -13.65 -18.99 8.63
CA LEU A 69 -12.69 -18.62 7.59
C LEU A 69 -11.45 -17.93 8.18
N SER A 70 -11.66 -16.93 9.05
CA SER A 70 -10.58 -16.24 9.75
C SER A 70 -9.70 -17.21 10.53
N ALA A 71 -10.28 -18.12 11.30
CA ALA A 71 -9.52 -19.13 12.05
C ALA A 71 -8.72 -20.07 11.13
N ALA A 72 -9.30 -20.46 9.98
CA ALA A 72 -8.63 -21.31 9.00
C ALA A 72 -7.45 -20.58 8.32
N LEU A 73 -7.59 -19.27 8.03
CA LEU A 73 -6.52 -18.43 7.52
C LEU A 73 -5.41 -18.24 8.56
N HIS A 74 -5.77 -17.95 9.82
CA HIS A 74 -4.81 -17.77 10.90
C HIS A 74 -3.97 -19.03 11.12
N ALA A 75 -4.55 -20.22 11.00
CA ALA A 75 -3.81 -21.48 11.09
C ALA A 75 -2.71 -21.63 10.01
N LYS A 76 -2.81 -20.86 8.91
CA LYS A 76 -1.84 -20.80 7.81
C LYS A 76 -0.89 -19.59 7.93
N GLY A 77 -1.00 -18.78 8.98
CA GLY A 77 -0.25 -17.53 9.15
C GLY A 77 -0.79 -16.37 8.29
N ILE A 78 -2.02 -16.46 7.80
CA ILE A 78 -2.68 -15.46 6.96
C ILE A 78 -3.74 -14.73 7.79
N LYS A 79 -3.82 -13.42 7.65
CA LYS A 79 -4.75 -12.52 8.32
C LYS A 79 -5.89 -12.15 7.39
N LEU A 80 -7.12 -12.16 7.90
CA LEU A 80 -8.31 -11.80 7.12
C LEU A 80 -8.41 -10.28 6.96
N ALA A 81 -8.51 -9.84 5.71
CA ALA A 81 -8.80 -8.46 5.35
C ALA A 81 -10.14 -8.35 4.60
N ILE A 82 -10.84 -7.24 4.81
CA ILE A 82 -12.10 -6.91 4.13
C ILE A 82 -12.06 -5.47 3.60
N THR A 83 -12.92 -5.19 2.62
CA THR A 83 -13.19 -3.83 2.16
C THR A 83 -14.53 -3.35 2.74
N THR A 84 -14.58 -2.08 3.13
CA THR A 84 -15.79 -1.37 3.57
C THR A 84 -15.72 0.11 3.14
N SER A 85 -16.76 0.90 3.40
CA SER A 85 -16.81 2.32 3.01
C SER A 85 -16.94 3.24 4.21
N VAL A 86 -16.31 4.42 4.10
CA VAL A 86 -16.52 5.58 4.97
C VAL A 86 -17.94 6.11 4.84
N GLY A 87 -18.53 6.01 3.65
CA GLY A 87 -19.88 6.48 3.33
C GLY A 87 -20.97 5.44 3.59
N ALA A 88 -22.13 5.67 2.97
CA ALA A 88 -23.31 4.84 3.15
C ALA A 88 -23.22 3.49 2.42
N LEU A 89 -22.56 3.48 1.24
CA LEU A 89 -22.37 2.28 0.43
C LEU A 89 -20.89 2.10 0.06
N THR A 90 -20.48 0.85 -0.16
CA THR A 90 -19.19 0.50 -0.76
C THR A 90 -19.21 0.75 -2.28
N PRO A 91 -18.06 0.68 -2.98
CA PRO A 91 -18.02 0.82 -4.43
C PRO A 91 -18.92 -0.15 -5.18
N ASN A 92 -19.14 -1.36 -4.66
CA ASN A 92 -20.01 -2.39 -5.25
C ASN A 92 -21.45 -2.38 -4.70
N GLY A 93 -21.82 -1.34 -3.92
CA GLY A 93 -23.19 -1.14 -3.44
C GLY A 93 -23.57 -1.91 -2.17
N TYR A 94 -22.61 -2.51 -1.46
CA TYR A 94 -22.83 -3.10 -0.14
C TYR A 94 -22.91 -2.03 0.95
N PRO A 95 -23.50 -2.31 2.13
CA PRO A 95 -23.63 -1.32 3.19
C PRO A 95 -22.27 -0.84 3.70
N GLY A 96 -22.04 0.48 3.65
CA GLY A 96 -20.89 1.14 4.25
C GLY A 96 -21.10 1.48 5.72
N SER A 97 -20.09 2.03 6.38
CA SER A 97 -20.04 2.18 7.84
C SER A 97 -20.51 3.53 8.38
N LEU A 98 -20.96 4.45 7.51
CA LEU A 98 -21.40 5.79 7.94
C LEU A 98 -22.49 5.69 9.02
N ASP A 99 -22.28 6.37 10.16
CA ASP A 99 -23.13 6.37 11.36
C ASP A 99 -23.38 4.97 11.98
N ARG A 100 -22.57 3.98 11.59
CA ARG A 100 -22.59 2.60 12.11
C ARG A 100 -21.22 2.11 12.56
N GLU A 101 -20.25 2.99 12.68
CA GLU A 101 -18.82 2.65 12.87
C GLU A 101 -18.61 1.73 14.08
N TYR A 102 -19.34 1.96 15.20
CA TYR A 102 -19.19 1.12 16.40
C TYR A 102 -19.78 -0.27 16.23
N ILE A 103 -20.96 -0.38 15.60
CA ILE A 103 -21.61 -1.68 15.35
C ILE A 103 -20.76 -2.51 14.39
N ASP A 104 -20.23 -1.87 13.36
CA ASP A 104 -19.41 -2.52 12.34
C ASP A 104 -18.05 -2.95 12.92
N ALA A 105 -17.38 -2.09 13.69
CA ALA A 105 -16.13 -2.44 14.35
C ALA A 105 -16.29 -3.65 15.27
N ASP A 106 -17.36 -3.71 16.07
CA ASP A 106 -17.67 -4.87 16.89
C ASP A 106 -17.93 -6.12 16.03
N THR A 107 -18.62 -5.98 14.91
CA THR A 107 -18.86 -7.07 13.97
C THR A 107 -17.52 -7.57 13.38
N PHE A 108 -16.67 -6.69 12.89
CA PHE A 108 -15.34 -7.05 12.35
C PHE A 108 -14.48 -7.78 13.38
N ALA A 109 -14.47 -7.29 14.62
CA ALA A 109 -13.73 -7.92 15.70
C ALA A 109 -14.25 -9.33 16.03
N GLN A 110 -15.58 -9.52 16.06
CA GLN A 110 -16.24 -10.82 16.32
C GLN A 110 -15.97 -11.83 15.21
N LEU A 111 -15.89 -11.38 13.96
CA LEU A 111 -15.59 -12.19 12.78
C LEU A 111 -14.09 -12.54 12.66
N GLY A 112 -13.25 -11.89 13.45
CA GLY A 112 -11.82 -12.15 13.43
C GLY A 112 -11.07 -11.40 12.32
N VAL A 113 -11.62 -10.30 11.82
CA VAL A 113 -10.96 -9.42 10.83
C VAL A 113 -9.72 -8.79 11.44
N ASP A 114 -8.64 -8.70 10.65
CA ASP A 114 -7.35 -8.15 11.05
C ASP A 114 -6.97 -6.87 10.30
N TYR A 115 -7.66 -6.59 9.19
CA TYR A 115 -7.39 -5.44 8.34
C TYR A 115 -8.68 -4.97 7.70
N ILE A 116 -8.93 -3.67 7.70
CA ILE A 116 -9.98 -3.05 6.90
C ILE A 116 -9.38 -2.11 5.86
N SER A 117 -9.82 -2.30 4.60
CA SER A 117 -9.65 -1.35 3.50
C SER A 117 -10.87 -0.45 3.49
N HIS A 118 -10.73 0.76 4.03
CA HIS A 118 -11.82 1.72 4.18
C HIS A 118 -11.79 2.70 3.00
N VAL A 119 -12.73 2.55 2.08
CA VAL A 119 -12.79 3.37 0.86
C VAL A 119 -13.67 4.59 1.10
N ALA A 120 -13.18 5.77 0.76
CA ALA A 120 -13.95 7.00 0.89
C ALA A 120 -14.86 7.20 -0.34
N CYS A 121 -15.98 6.52 -0.37
CA CYS A 121 -17.00 6.65 -1.40
C CYS A 121 -18.38 6.84 -0.77
N ASP A 122 -19.35 7.29 -1.55
CA ASP A 122 -20.76 7.52 -1.17
C ASP A 122 -20.93 8.27 0.16
N ILE A 123 -20.09 9.29 0.40
CA ILE A 123 -20.17 10.14 1.57
C ILE A 123 -21.12 11.30 1.27
N PRO A 124 -22.25 11.46 2.00
CA PRO A 124 -23.16 12.59 1.80
C PRO A 124 -22.45 13.94 1.94
N ALA A 125 -22.88 14.95 1.16
CA ALA A 125 -22.29 16.29 1.21
C ALA A 125 -22.37 16.94 2.60
N THR A 126 -23.34 16.54 3.41
CA THR A 126 -23.55 17.02 4.79
C THR A 126 -22.68 16.33 5.83
N ALA A 127 -22.03 15.21 5.49
CA ALA A 127 -21.14 14.50 6.39
C ALA A 127 -19.71 15.05 6.24
N GLY A 128 -19.10 15.43 7.37
CA GLY A 128 -17.70 15.80 7.40
C GLY A 128 -16.79 14.58 7.15
N PHE A 129 -15.72 14.77 6.39
CA PHE A 129 -14.83 13.65 6.01
C PHE A 129 -14.09 13.02 7.20
N PHE A 130 -13.57 13.83 8.12
CA PHE A 130 -12.71 13.32 9.21
C PHE A 130 -13.47 12.73 10.39
N THR A 131 -14.71 13.11 10.60
CA THR A 131 -15.52 12.63 11.74
C THR A 131 -15.79 11.13 11.66
N PRO A 132 -16.27 10.55 10.55
CA PRO A 132 -16.44 9.11 10.41
C PRO A 132 -15.13 8.33 10.58
N LEU A 133 -14.01 8.87 10.05
CA LEU A 133 -12.70 8.23 10.20
C LEU A 133 -12.26 8.14 11.66
N ARG A 134 -12.42 9.22 12.43
CA ARG A 134 -12.10 9.24 13.86
C ARG A 134 -13.02 8.31 14.66
N ARG A 135 -14.31 8.31 14.34
CA ARG A 135 -15.29 7.39 14.98
C ARG A 135 -14.92 5.94 14.71
N MET A 136 -14.58 5.58 13.45
CA MET A 136 -14.15 4.22 13.12
C MET A 136 -12.88 3.85 13.88
N ASN A 137 -11.86 4.71 13.94
CA ASN A 137 -10.64 4.43 14.70
C ASN A 137 -10.94 4.21 16.20
N MET A 138 -11.79 5.05 16.79
CA MET A 138 -12.19 4.90 18.20
C MET A 138 -12.96 3.60 18.42
N ALA A 139 -13.87 3.27 17.51
CA ALA A 139 -14.63 2.03 17.55
C ALA A 139 -13.74 0.79 17.44
N LEU A 140 -12.83 0.76 16.47
CA LEU A 140 -11.86 -0.33 16.32
C LEU A 140 -11.01 -0.53 17.58
N ARG A 141 -10.52 0.56 18.17
CA ARG A 141 -9.76 0.51 19.43
C ARG A 141 -10.58 0.00 20.61
N ALA A 142 -11.87 0.39 20.68
CA ALA A 142 -12.77 -0.04 21.75
C ALA A 142 -13.03 -1.55 21.74
N THR A 143 -12.89 -2.23 20.59
CA THR A 143 -13.01 -3.70 20.50
C THR A 143 -11.90 -4.46 21.22
N GLY A 144 -10.76 -3.81 21.50
CA GLY A 144 -9.56 -4.44 22.04
C GLY A 144 -8.78 -5.31 21.04
N ARG A 145 -9.28 -5.52 19.83
CA ARG A 145 -8.60 -6.26 18.76
C ARG A 145 -7.70 -5.33 17.96
N ARG A 146 -6.51 -5.81 17.61
CA ARG A 146 -5.63 -5.10 16.66
C ARG A 146 -6.13 -5.32 15.24
N ILE A 147 -6.74 -4.28 14.66
CA ILE A 147 -7.19 -4.26 13.26
C ILE A 147 -6.41 -3.17 12.54
N PHE A 148 -5.72 -3.53 11.46
CA PHE A 148 -5.00 -2.57 10.63
C PHE A 148 -6.02 -1.74 9.85
N TYR A 149 -5.94 -0.42 9.97
CA TYR A 149 -6.88 0.53 9.40
C TYR A 149 -6.25 1.24 8.20
N ALA A 150 -6.59 0.84 6.99
CA ALA A 150 -6.17 1.48 5.75
C ALA A 150 -7.28 2.35 5.17
N LEU A 151 -6.92 3.50 4.63
CA LEU A 151 -7.83 4.44 4.00
C LEU A 151 -7.45 4.63 2.54
N THR A 152 -8.44 4.55 1.64
CA THR A 152 -8.30 4.93 0.23
C THR A 152 -9.29 6.05 -0.10
N PHE A 153 -8.80 7.15 -0.69
CA PHE A 153 -9.63 8.28 -1.05
C PHE A 153 -9.09 8.99 -2.31
N ASP A 154 -9.99 9.58 -3.07
CA ASP A 154 -9.64 10.47 -4.17
C ASP A 154 -9.36 11.86 -3.61
N HIS A 155 -8.09 12.26 -3.64
CA HIS A 155 -7.64 13.54 -3.09
C HIS A 155 -8.40 14.73 -3.69
N SER A 156 -8.66 14.73 -5.00
CA SER A 156 -9.36 15.83 -5.67
C SER A 156 -10.79 16.02 -5.15
N LYS A 157 -11.50 14.92 -4.92
CA LYS A 157 -12.89 14.95 -4.41
C LYS A 157 -13.00 15.36 -2.94
N ILE A 158 -11.93 15.17 -2.18
CA ILE A 158 -11.93 15.50 -0.75
C ILE A 158 -11.55 16.94 -0.50
N MET A 159 -10.62 17.49 -1.28
CA MET A 159 -10.26 18.90 -1.16
C MET A 159 -11.47 19.81 -1.29
N ASP A 160 -12.35 19.57 -2.26
CA ASP A 160 -13.60 20.32 -2.40
C ASP A 160 -14.49 20.25 -1.15
N ARG A 161 -14.49 19.12 -0.42
CA ARG A 161 -15.31 18.92 0.77
C ARG A 161 -14.70 19.52 2.05
N MET A 162 -13.41 19.69 2.10
CA MET A 162 -12.75 20.36 3.21
C MET A 162 -13.17 21.83 3.30
N TYR A 163 -13.48 22.47 2.18
CA TYR A 163 -14.01 23.83 2.12
C TYR A 163 -15.43 23.96 2.68
N TYR A 164 -16.28 22.94 2.52
CA TYR A 164 -17.70 23.03 2.89
C TYR A 164 -18.02 22.68 4.34
N THR A 165 -17.10 22.14 5.14
CA THR A 165 -17.39 21.68 6.49
C THR A 165 -17.21 22.72 7.59
N GLY A 166 -17.14 24.02 7.23
CA GLY A 166 -17.21 25.11 8.20
C GLY A 166 -16.04 25.22 9.19
N TYR A 167 -14.93 24.55 8.92
CA TYR A 167 -13.67 24.95 9.53
C TYR A 167 -13.23 26.23 8.82
N GLU A 168 -13.72 27.36 9.31
CA GLU A 168 -13.13 28.65 9.01
C GLU A 168 -11.68 28.61 9.48
N TRP A 169 -10.79 28.41 8.54
CA TRP A 169 -9.39 28.64 8.74
C TRP A 169 -9.16 30.13 8.64
N ASP A 170 -8.75 30.73 9.74
CA ASP A 170 -8.39 32.12 9.85
C ASP A 170 -7.44 32.56 8.72
N GLY A 171 -7.97 32.90 7.53
CA GLY A 171 -7.25 33.59 6.46
C GLY A 171 -5.99 32.92 5.89
N ALA A 172 -5.71 31.68 6.24
CA ALA A 172 -4.54 30.96 5.71
C ALA A 172 -4.73 30.56 4.25
N ASP A 173 -3.77 30.90 3.42
CA ASP A 173 -3.74 30.53 2.02
C ASP A 173 -3.71 29.00 1.89
N LEU A 174 -4.79 28.46 1.30
CA LEU A 174 -4.97 27.00 1.14
C LEU A 174 -3.91 26.36 0.23
N SER A 175 -3.17 27.15 -0.54
CA SER A 175 -2.00 26.66 -1.29
C SER A 175 -0.91 26.11 -0.38
N GLU A 176 -0.80 26.57 0.87
CA GLU A 176 0.10 26.01 1.88
C GLU A 176 -0.40 24.68 2.46
N TYR A 177 -1.72 24.43 2.44
CA TYR A 177 -2.33 23.20 2.99
C TYR A 177 -2.48 22.08 1.97
N THR A 178 -2.26 22.34 0.71
CA THR A 178 -2.06 21.31 -0.32
C THR A 178 -0.68 20.65 -0.22
N ASN A 179 0.18 21.15 0.66
CA ASN A 179 1.43 20.47 0.91
C ASN A 179 1.18 19.21 1.78
N GLY A 180 1.94 18.16 1.50
CA GLY A 180 1.77 16.86 2.11
C GLY A 180 1.81 16.82 3.64
N TYR A 181 2.39 17.83 4.29
CA TYR A 181 2.46 17.94 5.74
C TYR A 181 1.07 18.11 6.39
N ALA A 182 0.18 18.92 5.81
CA ALA A 182 -1.16 19.12 6.36
C ALA A 182 -2.01 17.85 6.21
N ILE A 183 -1.96 17.21 5.04
CA ILE A 183 -2.67 15.95 4.78
C ILE A 183 -2.21 14.88 5.76
N GLU A 184 -0.91 14.69 5.91
CA GLU A 184 -0.32 13.70 6.81
C GLU A 184 -0.72 13.98 8.27
N LYS A 185 -0.60 15.21 8.74
CA LYS A 185 -0.99 15.60 10.11
C LYS A 185 -2.45 15.29 10.41
N TRP A 186 -3.35 15.50 9.44
CA TRP A 186 -4.76 15.20 9.60
C TRP A 186 -5.05 13.72 9.61
N LEU A 187 -4.44 12.98 8.66
CA LEU A 187 -4.60 11.53 8.60
C LEU A 187 -4.07 10.84 9.84
N ARG A 188 -2.92 11.28 10.37
CA ARG A 188 -2.43 10.82 11.69
C ARG A 188 -3.43 11.08 12.81
N SER A 189 -4.11 12.23 12.79
CA SER A 189 -5.13 12.57 13.80
C SER A 189 -6.37 11.69 13.72
N THR A 190 -6.64 11.05 12.59
CA THR A 190 -7.73 10.09 12.43
C THR A 190 -7.37 8.69 12.90
N GLY A 191 -6.07 8.39 13.06
CA GLY A 191 -5.55 7.11 13.51
C GLY A 191 -5.51 6.02 12.45
N VAL A 192 -5.59 6.38 11.16
CA VAL A 192 -5.35 5.42 10.06
C VAL A 192 -3.89 4.96 10.08
N ASN A 193 -3.66 3.69 9.76
CA ASN A 193 -2.33 3.09 9.69
C ASN A 193 -1.69 3.25 8.32
N SER A 194 -2.49 3.34 7.27
CA SER A 194 -2.04 3.69 5.93
C SER A 194 -3.12 4.42 5.16
N PHE A 195 -2.70 5.17 4.15
CA PHE A 195 -3.61 5.88 3.26
C PHE A 195 -3.12 5.83 1.81
N CYS A 196 -4.06 5.85 0.88
CA CYS A 196 -3.85 6.01 -0.56
C CYS A 196 -4.69 7.18 -1.06
N THR A 197 -4.07 8.09 -1.79
CA THR A 197 -4.69 9.33 -2.30
C THR A 197 -5.32 9.15 -3.67
N LYS A 198 -5.26 7.95 -4.22
CA LYS A 198 -5.85 7.58 -5.52
C LYS A 198 -7.15 6.82 -5.36
N SER A 199 -8.02 6.98 -6.37
CA SER A 199 -9.15 6.09 -6.55
C SER A 199 -8.67 4.64 -6.75
N PRO A 200 -9.41 3.62 -6.24
CA PRO A 200 -9.09 2.22 -6.46
C PRO A 200 -8.97 1.80 -7.93
N ASP A 201 -9.60 2.55 -8.84
CA ASP A 201 -9.62 2.27 -10.28
C ASP A 201 -8.46 2.92 -11.04
N GLU A 202 -7.66 3.77 -10.41
CA GLU A 202 -6.54 4.42 -11.05
C GLU A 202 -5.33 3.49 -11.19
N ALA A 203 -4.59 3.65 -12.29
CA ALA A 203 -3.38 2.89 -12.54
C ALA A 203 -2.29 3.18 -11.48
N PHE A 204 -1.49 2.16 -11.16
CA PHE A 204 -0.34 2.30 -10.27
C PHE A 204 0.62 3.37 -10.79
N ASP A 205 1.05 4.26 -9.89
CA ASP A 205 2.01 5.30 -10.19
C ASP A 205 3.20 5.25 -9.21
N ALA A 206 4.39 5.01 -9.74
CA ALA A 206 5.60 4.96 -8.94
C ALA A 206 6.00 6.33 -8.35
N HIS A 207 5.52 7.42 -8.95
CA HIS A 207 5.78 8.79 -8.53
C HIS A 207 4.67 9.40 -7.67
N LEU A 208 3.64 8.60 -7.35
CA LEU A 208 2.52 9.08 -6.54
C LEU A 208 3.04 9.75 -5.26
N ASP A 209 2.56 10.96 -5.07
CA ASP A 209 2.79 11.74 -3.85
C ASP A 209 4.27 11.88 -3.43
N ASP A 210 5.19 11.98 -4.40
CA ASP A 210 6.60 12.25 -4.12
C ASP A 210 6.79 13.46 -3.20
N ASN A 211 5.88 14.43 -3.24
CA ASN A 211 5.93 15.64 -2.43
C ASN A 211 5.64 15.39 -0.94
N ILE A 212 4.90 14.34 -0.61
CA ILE A 212 4.50 14.04 0.77
C ILE A 212 5.23 12.84 1.36
N ILE A 213 6.04 12.15 0.56
CA ILE A 213 6.72 10.92 1.00
C ILE A 213 7.61 11.14 2.23
N GLY A 214 8.22 12.32 2.36
CA GLY A 214 9.06 12.68 3.51
C GLY A 214 8.31 12.78 4.83
N TYR A 215 6.99 12.85 4.81
CA TYR A 215 6.14 13.02 6.00
C TYR A 215 5.48 11.71 6.45
N THR A 216 5.63 10.64 5.69
CA THR A 216 5.06 9.32 6.01
C THR A 216 6.03 8.49 6.85
N GLY A 217 5.53 7.51 7.57
CA GLY A 217 6.38 6.62 8.38
C GLY A 217 5.59 5.71 9.32
N THR A 218 6.26 5.22 10.36
CA THR A 218 5.83 4.09 11.22
C THR A 218 4.43 4.14 11.83
N GLN A 219 3.75 5.27 11.79
CA GLN A 219 2.38 5.40 12.34
C GLN A 219 1.32 5.58 11.26
N CYS A 220 1.72 6.07 10.09
CA CYS A 220 0.81 6.32 8.98
C CYS A 220 1.58 6.23 7.65
N TRP A 221 1.42 5.11 6.95
CA TRP A 221 2.15 4.78 5.73
C TRP A 221 1.44 5.33 4.50
N LEU A 222 2.19 5.92 3.57
CA LEU A 222 1.67 6.19 2.22
C LEU A 222 1.58 4.88 1.46
N SER A 223 0.38 4.53 0.97
CA SER A 223 0.17 3.43 0.04
C SER A 223 0.17 3.95 -1.39
N LEU A 224 0.91 3.31 -2.28
CA LEU A 224 0.90 3.60 -3.71
C LEU A 224 -0.30 2.97 -4.45
N GLY A 225 -1.26 2.43 -3.70
CA GLY A 225 -2.38 1.67 -4.21
C GLY A 225 -2.06 0.18 -4.39
N ASP A 226 -3.06 -0.57 -4.82
CA ASP A 226 -2.93 -2.00 -5.07
C ASP A 226 -2.03 -2.25 -6.28
N VAL A 227 -1.12 -3.18 -6.14
CA VAL A 227 -0.22 -3.61 -7.21
C VAL A 227 -0.95 -4.62 -8.09
N THR A 228 -1.41 -4.20 -9.26
CA THR A 228 -1.98 -5.11 -10.26
C THR A 228 -0.87 -5.92 -10.92
N VAL A 229 -1.14 -7.22 -11.09
CA VAL A 229 -0.27 -8.14 -11.84
C VAL A 229 -0.86 -8.29 -13.23
N ASP A 230 -0.39 -7.42 -14.14
CA ASP A 230 -0.71 -7.57 -15.55
C ASP A 230 0.13 -8.68 -16.15
N CYS A 231 -0.45 -9.51 -17.01
CA CYS A 231 0.13 -10.76 -17.50
C CYS A 231 1.48 -10.63 -18.23
N GLU A 232 1.95 -9.43 -18.52
CA GLU A 232 2.88 -9.25 -19.63
C GLU A 232 4.36 -9.29 -19.27
N CYS A 233 4.76 -8.90 -18.04
CA CYS A 233 6.19 -8.88 -17.72
C CYS A 233 6.46 -8.87 -16.22
N ALA A 234 7.29 -9.79 -15.76
CA ALA A 234 7.83 -9.76 -14.39
C ALA A 234 8.62 -8.47 -14.11
N CYS A 235 9.15 -7.81 -15.14
CA CYS A 235 9.86 -6.53 -15.00
C CYS A 235 8.92 -5.37 -14.61
N ALA A 236 7.68 -5.35 -15.10
CA ALA A 236 6.68 -4.36 -14.70
C ALA A 236 6.30 -4.55 -13.22
N LEU A 237 6.12 -5.80 -12.79
CA LEU A 237 5.88 -6.12 -11.38
C LEU A 237 7.08 -5.72 -10.52
N ALA A 238 8.31 -6.03 -10.95
CA ALA A 238 9.53 -5.64 -10.25
C ALA A 238 9.63 -4.13 -10.06
N LYS A 239 9.28 -3.32 -11.08
CA LYS A 239 9.21 -1.85 -10.96
C LYS A 239 8.21 -1.41 -9.89
N LYS A 240 6.99 -1.96 -9.90
CA LYS A 240 5.93 -1.61 -8.96
C LYS A 240 6.33 -1.94 -7.52
N VAL A 241 6.81 -3.16 -7.25
CA VAL A 241 7.21 -3.57 -5.89
C VAL A 241 8.49 -2.85 -5.43
N SER A 242 9.38 -2.47 -6.36
CA SER A 242 10.56 -1.63 -6.03
C SER A 242 10.16 -0.24 -5.57
N ALA A 243 9.19 0.39 -6.26
CA ALA A 243 8.64 1.67 -5.83
C ALA A 243 8.02 1.58 -4.44
N CYS A 244 7.24 0.52 -4.18
CA CYS A 244 6.68 0.28 -2.84
C CYS A 244 7.79 0.08 -1.81
N ALA A 245 8.81 -0.73 -2.10
CA ALA A 245 9.89 -1.04 -1.17
C ALA A 245 10.69 0.19 -0.77
N ILE A 246 11.06 1.01 -1.75
CA ILE A 246 11.85 2.22 -1.49
C ILE A 246 11.06 3.28 -0.72
N LYS A 247 9.76 3.41 -1.01
CA LYS A 247 8.85 4.37 -0.37
C LYS A 247 8.24 3.86 0.94
N CYS A 248 8.59 2.67 1.42
CA CYS A 248 7.96 2.03 2.59
C CYS A 248 6.43 1.88 2.45
N SER A 249 5.93 1.77 1.22
CA SER A 249 4.51 1.58 0.95
C SER A 249 4.08 0.16 1.27
N PRO A 250 2.93 -0.05 1.91
CA PRO A 250 2.34 -1.39 1.98
C PRO A 250 2.19 -2.00 0.58
N ILE A 251 2.51 -3.28 0.44
CA ILE A 251 2.34 -4.01 -0.82
C ILE A 251 1.10 -4.89 -0.70
N ILE A 252 0.05 -4.57 -1.43
CA ILE A 252 -1.12 -5.40 -1.64
C ILE A 252 -1.18 -5.79 -3.12
N ILE A 253 -1.05 -7.07 -3.40
CA ILE A 253 -1.09 -7.61 -4.76
C ILE A 253 -2.54 -7.91 -5.14
N ASN A 254 -3.04 -7.22 -6.13
CA ASN A 254 -4.42 -7.44 -6.62
C ASN A 254 -4.41 -8.50 -7.71
N ALA A 255 -4.38 -9.75 -7.30
CA ALA A 255 -4.40 -10.94 -8.16
C ALA A 255 -4.78 -12.19 -7.37
N ASP A 256 -5.27 -13.22 -8.06
CA ASP A 256 -5.33 -14.57 -7.52
C ASP A 256 -3.90 -15.16 -7.45
N PRO A 257 -3.42 -15.60 -6.28
CA PRO A 257 -2.12 -16.24 -6.16
C PRO A 257 -1.92 -17.44 -7.10
N ALA A 258 -3.00 -18.14 -7.45
CA ALA A 258 -2.94 -19.29 -8.37
C ALA A 258 -2.65 -18.88 -9.82
N ALA A 259 -2.84 -17.62 -10.20
CA ALA A 259 -2.58 -17.10 -11.54
C ALA A 259 -1.14 -16.59 -11.72
N LEU A 260 -0.33 -16.57 -10.67
CA LEU A 260 1.04 -16.06 -10.73
C LEU A 260 1.97 -17.00 -11.51
N THR A 261 2.81 -16.43 -12.35
CA THR A 261 3.92 -17.16 -12.99
C THR A 261 5.09 -17.35 -12.03
N GLU A 262 5.95 -18.33 -12.27
CA GLU A 262 7.17 -18.55 -11.47
C GLU A 262 8.04 -17.30 -11.35
N LYS A 263 8.23 -16.57 -12.46
CA LYS A 263 9.00 -15.32 -12.46
C LYS A 263 8.37 -14.20 -11.60
N GLN A 264 7.05 -14.13 -11.57
CA GLN A 264 6.35 -13.18 -10.70
C GLN A 264 6.51 -13.56 -9.22
N VAL A 265 6.45 -14.85 -8.90
CA VAL A 265 6.73 -15.36 -7.56
C VAL A 265 8.17 -15.06 -7.14
N GLU A 266 9.15 -15.26 -8.02
CA GLU A 266 10.56 -14.90 -7.77
C GLU A 266 10.71 -13.41 -7.42
N VAL A 267 10.02 -12.52 -8.16
CA VAL A 267 10.02 -11.09 -7.88
C VAL A 267 9.40 -10.80 -6.51
N LEU A 268 8.23 -11.38 -6.21
CA LEU A 268 7.51 -11.12 -4.96
C LEU A 268 8.23 -11.69 -3.72
N THR A 269 8.98 -12.77 -3.88
CA THR A 269 9.75 -13.42 -2.80
C THR A 269 11.21 -12.98 -2.74
N ASN A 270 11.62 -11.98 -3.53
CA ASN A 270 12.98 -11.49 -3.57
C ASN A 270 13.41 -10.90 -2.21
N LYS A 271 14.44 -11.50 -1.61
CA LYS A 271 14.90 -11.16 -0.25
C LYS A 271 15.45 -9.74 -0.14
N GLY A 272 16.13 -9.25 -1.18
CA GLY A 272 16.71 -7.91 -1.20
C GLY A 272 15.62 -6.83 -1.25
N MET A 273 14.59 -7.02 -2.09
CA MET A 273 13.43 -6.15 -2.17
C MET A 273 12.66 -6.12 -0.83
N ILE A 274 12.39 -7.30 -0.25
CA ILE A 274 11.71 -7.42 1.04
C ILE A 274 12.52 -6.79 2.17
N ARG A 275 13.85 -6.93 2.16
CA ARG A 275 14.74 -6.28 3.11
C ARG A 275 14.61 -4.76 3.05
N ILE A 276 14.65 -4.16 1.84
CA ILE A 276 14.48 -2.72 1.67
C ILE A 276 13.11 -2.26 2.22
N LEU A 277 12.05 -3.01 1.93
CA LEU A 277 10.70 -2.69 2.39
C LEU A 277 10.56 -2.74 3.91
N LYS A 278 11.08 -3.81 4.53
CA LYS A 278 10.93 -4.12 5.97
C LYS A 278 12.06 -3.58 6.84
N ASP A 279 12.95 -2.76 6.27
CA ASP A 279 14.07 -2.21 7.03
C ASP A 279 13.60 -1.42 8.25
N GLU A 280 14.22 -1.66 9.40
CA GLU A 280 13.83 -1.11 10.71
C GLU A 280 13.94 0.41 10.78
N GLU A 281 14.86 1.02 10.03
CA GLU A 281 14.97 2.47 9.93
C GLU A 281 13.70 3.11 9.36
N SER A 282 12.97 2.39 8.49
CA SER A 282 11.66 2.79 7.94
C SER A 282 11.61 4.25 7.46
N ARG A 283 12.73 4.74 6.92
CA ARG A 283 12.86 6.13 6.48
C ARG A 283 12.28 6.33 5.10
N ALA A 284 11.68 7.49 4.91
CA ALA A 284 11.33 7.95 3.57
C ALA A 284 12.58 8.14 2.71
N PRO A 285 12.53 7.84 1.40
CA PRO A 285 13.67 8.07 0.51
C PRO A 285 13.89 9.55 0.24
N ALA A 286 15.13 9.93 -0.04
CA ALA A 286 15.43 11.14 -0.79
C ALA A 286 15.08 10.93 -2.26
N VAL A 287 14.60 11.97 -2.93
CA VAL A 287 14.15 11.93 -4.33
C VAL A 287 14.94 12.95 -5.13
N LEU A 288 15.57 12.50 -6.21
CA LEU A 288 16.27 13.36 -7.17
C LEU A 288 15.64 13.15 -8.55
N LYS A 289 15.16 14.24 -9.16
CA LYS A 289 14.61 14.26 -10.51
C LYS A 289 15.61 14.91 -11.47
N SER A 290 15.79 14.30 -12.63
CA SER A 290 16.60 14.81 -13.74
C SER A 290 15.83 14.68 -15.04
N ASP A 291 16.35 15.27 -16.14
CA ASP A 291 15.71 15.18 -17.47
C ASP A 291 15.60 13.74 -17.98
N ASN A 292 16.46 12.84 -17.51
CA ASN A 292 16.51 11.45 -17.96
C ASN A 292 15.76 10.48 -17.03
N GLY A 293 15.41 10.90 -15.81
CA GLY A 293 14.71 10.02 -14.88
C GLY A 293 14.84 10.42 -13.42
N THR A 294 14.30 9.56 -12.57
CA THR A 294 14.20 9.79 -11.13
C THR A 294 15.01 8.74 -10.37
N VAL A 295 15.71 9.19 -9.34
CA VAL A 295 16.48 8.35 -8.41
C VAL A 295 15.90 8.53 -7.01
N TYR A 296 15.59 7.43 -6.37
CA TYR A 296 15.20 7.36 -4.96
C TYR A 296 16.31 6.70 -4.17
N THR A 297 16.67 7.27 -3.04
CA THR A 297 17.67 6.68 -2.13
C THR A 297 17.11 6.61 -0.73
N LYS A 298 17.25 5.46 -0.10
CA LYS A 298 16.81 5.19 1.26
C LYS A 298 17.97 4.65 2.08
N LEU A 299 18.27 5.30 3.21
CA LEU A 299 19.20 4.74 4.17
C LEU A 299 18.59 3.49 4.80
N LEU A 300 19.35 2.41 4.86
CA LEU A 300 19.02 1.15 5.49
C LEU A 300 19.86 0.96 6.76
N THR A 301 19.46 0.00 7.59
CA THR A 301 20.32 -0.53 8.66
C THR A 301 21.68 -0.99 8.08
N ASP A 302 22.69 -1.14 8.92
CA ASP A 302 24.04 -1.57 8.53
C ASP A 302 24.82 -0.61 7.60
N ARG A 303 24.42 0.67 7.56
CA ARG A 303 25.01 1.70 6.71
C ARG A 303 24.98 1.37 5.22
N GLU A 304 23.95 0.67 4.81
CA GLU A 304 23.65 0.41 3.40
C GLU A 304 22.57 1.37 2.89
N TYR A 305 22.39 1.40 1.58
CA TYR A 305 21.41 2.24 0.91
C TYR A 305 20.59 1.42 -0.08
N GLY A 306 19.28 1.53 -0.03
CA GLY A 306 18.43 1.16 -1.14
C GLY A 306 18.47 2.27 -2.19
N VAL A 307 18.72 1.94 -3.44
CA VAL A 307 18.75 2.89 -4.57
C VAL A 307 17.81 2.38 -5.66
N PHE A 308 16.78 3.16 -5.97
CA PHE A 308 15.84 2.84 -7.03
C PHE A 308 15.93 3.88 -8.13
N VAL A 309 16.24 3.44 -9.35
CA VAL A 309 16.47 4.29 -10.51
C VAL A 309 15.40 4.00 -11.56
N ILE A 310 14.73 5.04 -12.04
CA ILE A 310 13.70 4.98 -13.07
C ILE A 310 14.13 5.84 -14.25
N ASN A 311 14.03 5.30 -15.46
CA ASN A 311 14.05 6.07 -16.69
C ASN A 311 12.63 6.57 -16.99
N ASP A 312 12.42 7.87 -16.91
CA ASP A 312 11.10 8.47 -17.14
C ASP A 312 10.83 8.81 -18.61
N THR A 313 11.84 8.60 -19.49
CA THR A 313 11.74 8.91 -20.93
C THR A 313 11.20 7.74 -21.74
N ASP A 314 10.74 8.03 -22.96
CA ASP A 314 10.25 7.04 -23.92
C ASP A 314 11.38 6.39 -24.76
N ASN A 315 12.64 6.71 -24.45
CA ASN A 315 13.82 6.16 -25.10
C ASN A 315 14.76 5.54 -24.08
N GLU A 316 15.72 4.72 -24.56
CA GLU A 316 16.84 4.30 -23.74
C GLU A 316 17.61 5.55 -23.24
N ALA A 317 17.84 5.61 -21.94
CA ALA A 317 18.53 6.75 -21.34
C ALA A 317 19.52 6.29 -20.27
N SER A 318 20.48 7.16 -19.99
CA SER A 318 21.44 6.99 -18.91
C SER A 318 21.09 7.97 -17.78
N VAL A 319 20.57 7.43 -16.69
CA VAL A 319 20.14 8.23 -15.53
C VAL A 319 21.36 8.45 -14.63
N PRO A 320 21.73 9.71 -14.36
CA PRO A 320 22.85 10.01 -13.46
C PRO A 320 22.45 9.76 -12.00
N PHE A 321 23.40 9.30 -11.22
CA PHE A 321 23.32 9.14 -9.78
C PHE A 321 24.56 9.75 -9.15
N TYR A 322 24.38 10.71 -8.25
CA TYR A 322 25.46 11.39 -7.55
C TYR A 322 25.32 11.15 -6.04
N THR A 323 26.39 10.71 -5.39
CA THR A 323 26.38 10.37 -3.96
C THR A 323 26.15 11.60 -3.08
N PHE A 324 26.65 12.76 -3.46
CA PHE A 324 26.51 14.00 -2.68
C PHE A 324 25.06 14.52 -2.65
N ASP A 325 24.23 14.21 -3.65
CA ASP A 325 22.84 14.61 -3.69
C ASP A 325 22.01 13.97 -2.55
N PHE A 326 22.54 12.90 -1.97
CA PHE A 326 21.92 12.15 -0.87
C PHE A 326 22.65 12.35 0.48
N GLY A 327 23.39 13.45 0.60
CA GLY A 327 24.06 13.81 1.84
C GLY A 327 25.34 13.02 2.13
N MET A 328 25.87 12.29 1.15
CA MET A 328 27.16 11.65 1.28
C MET A 328 28.28 12.66 1.02
N VAL A 329 29.33 12.62 1.83
CA VAL A 329 30.48 13.52 1.67
C VAL A 329 31.22 13.17 0.40
N TYR A 330 31.52 14.19 -0.41
CA TYR A 330 32.45 14.05 -1.53
C TYR A 330 33.84 13.64 -0.99
N SER A 331 34.27 12.44 -1.37
CA SER A 331 35.59 11.93 -0.97
C SER A 331 36.07 10.93 -2.00
N SER A 332 37.31 11.16 -2.51
CA SER A 332 37.98 10.20 -3.40
C SER A 332 38.32 8.86 -2.72
N GLU A 333 38.20 8.79 -1.39
CA GLU A 333 38.50 7.59 -0.60
C GLU A 333 37.27 6.73 -0.39
N LEU A 334 36.05 7.32 -0.43
CA LEU A 334 34.79 6.58 -0.29
C LEU A 334 34.41 5.94 -1.63
N LYS A 335 34.35 4.63 -1.63
CA LYS A 335 33.92 3.84 -2.77
C LYS A 335 32.54 3.27 -2.53
N CYS A 336 31.74 3.24 -3.57
CA CYS A 336 30.43 2.64 -3.57
C CYS A 336 30.47 1.30 -4.31
N ASP A 337 30.12 0.21 -3.61
CA ASP A 337 29.84 -1.10 -4.19
C ASP A 337 28.34 -1.31 -4.21
N MET A 338 27.75 -1.59 -5.37
CA MET A 338 26.30 -1.76 -5.49
C MET A 338 25.96 -2.93 -6.41
N TYR A 339 24.85 -3.60 -6.12
CA TYR A 339 24.36 -4.71 -6.92
C TYR A 339 22.84 -4.60 -7.15
N ASP A 340 22.42 -5.05 -8.33
CA ASP A 340 21.01 -5.14 -8.71
C ASP A 340 20.31 -6.23 -7.87
N VAL A 341 19.21 -5.87 -7.23
CA VAL A 341 18.50 -6.73 -6.27
C VAL A 341 17.87 -7.96 -6.94
N PHE A 342 17.42 -7.84 -8.19
CA PHE A 342 16.73 -8.93 -8.89
C PHE A 342 17.68 -9.82 -9.69
N THR A 343 18.76 -9.27 -10.25
CA THR A 343 19.70 -10.02 -11.07
C THR A 343 20.97 -10.44 -10.34
N ASN A 344 21.26 -9.83 -9.18
CA ASN A 344 22.51 -9.93 -8.44
C ASN A 344 23.75 -9.47 -9.24
N GLU A 345 23.55 -8.76 -10.36
CA GLU A 345 24.64 -8.15 -11.11
C GLU A 345 25.29 -7.02 -10.33
N LYS A 346 26.62 -7.06 -10.23
CA LYS A 346 27.38 -5.98 -9.61
C LYS A 346 27.59 -4.84 -10.59
N HIS A 347 27.35 -3.62 -10.12
CA HIS A 347 27.77 -2.42 -10.82
C HIS A 347 29.28 -2.20 -10.59
N PRO A 348 30.01 -1.66 -11.57
CA PRO A 348 31.41 -1.24 -11.33
C PRO A 348 31.52 -0.29 -10.14
N VAL A 349 32.51 -0.50 -9.29
CA VAL A 349 32.74 0.36 -8.12
C VAL A 349 32.98 1.79 -8.58
N PHE A 350 32.36 2.76 -7.93
CA PHE A 350 32.49 4.19 -8.23
C PHE A 350 32.69 5.00 -6.95
N THR A 351 33.11 6.26 -7.08
CA THR A 351 33.33 7.16 -5.94
C THR A 351 32.20 8.16 -5.79
N ASP A 352 31.97 9.01 -6.78
CA ASP A 352 31.08 10.16 -6.63
C ASP A 352 29.81 10.05 -7.47
N ALA A 353 29.91 9.35 -8.61
CA ALA A 353 28.82 9.26 -9.57
C ALA A 353 28.78 7.91 -10.28
N ALA A 354 27.60 7.45 -10.56
CA ALA A 354 27.33 6.37 -11.50
C ALA A 354 26.33 6.84 -12.58
N ARG A 355 26.32 6.14 -13.69
CA ARG A 355 25.33 6.33 -14.75
C ARG A 355 24.65 5.00 -15.03
N ILE A 356 23.37 4.93 -14.75
CA ILE A 356 22.59 3.70 -14.90
C ILE A 356 21.87 3.74 -16.23
N LYS A 357 22.31 2.88 -17.15
CA LYS A 357 21.67 2.72 -18.45
C LYS A 357 20.42 1.89 -18.32
N LEU A 358 19.28 2.43 -18.76
CA LEU A 358 17.97 1.81 -18.66
C LEU A 358 17.22 1.90 -20.00
N PRO A 359 16.44 0.88 -20.37
CA PRO A 359 15.52 0.98 -21.49
C PRO A 359 14.44 2.02 -21.23
N ALA A 360 13.66 2.39 -22.26
CA ALA A 360 12.50 3.27 -22.12
C ALA A 360 11.59 2.82 -20.97
N LYS A 361 11.22 3.75 -20.08
CA LYS A 361 10.38 3.49 -18.88
C LYS A 361 10.92 2.40 -17.94
N GLY A 362 12.15 1.93 -18.16
CA GLY A 362 12.79 0.89 -17.37
C GLY A 362 13.20 1.35 -15.98
N SER A 363 13.50 0.40 -15.11
CA SER A 363 13.96 0.68 -13.76
C SER A 363 14.90 -0.40 -13.23
N LYS A 364 15.70 -0.07 -12.23
CA LYS A 364 16.53 -1.00 -11.46
C LYS A 364 16.50 -0.66 -9.98
N LEU A 365 16.51 -1.67 -9.14
CA LEU A 365 16.61 -1.55 -7.68
C LEU A 365 17.96 -2.12 -7.24
N PHE A 366 18.70 -1.34 -6.48
CA PHE A 366 20.01 -1.72 -5.98
C PHE A 366 20.07 -1.69 -4.46
N ILE A 367 20.97 -2.49 -3.90
CA ILE A 367 21.54 -2.27 -2.57
C ILE A 367 22.97 -1.80 -2.77
N MET A 368 23.30 -0.66 -2.15
CA MET A 368 24.60 -0.01 -2.22
C MET A 368 25.23 0.04 -0.85
N LYS A 369 26.53 -0.20 -0.81
CA LYS A 369 27.36 -0.17 0.39
C LYS A 369 28.56 0.74 0.20
N LEU A 370 28.91 1.51 1.24
CA LEU A 370 30.16 2.25 1.29
C LEU A 370 31.30 1.32 1.71
N VAL A 371 32.40 1.30 0.95
CA VAL A 371 33.58 0.44 1.14
C VAL A 371 34.88 1.24 1.07
#